data_87dd1c70ff78f94b7beef95d8aa4c7ed
#
_entry.id   87dd1c70ff78f94b7beef95d8aa4c7ed
#
_cell.length_a   1.000
_cell.length_b   1.000
_cell.length_c   1.000
_cell.angle_alpha   90.00
_cell.angle_beta   90.00
_cell.angle_gamma   90.00
#
_symmetry.space_group_name_H-M   'P 1'
#
loop_
_entity.id
_entity.type
_entity.pdbx_description
1 polymer ?
#
loop_
_entity_poly.entity_id
_entity_poly.type
_entity_poly.pdbx_seq_one_letter_code
_entity_poly.pdbx_strand_id
1 'polypeptide(L)'
;MKMNRRDFVKAAGAATAVGLVGVPHIALGAAKKVVVVGGGTAGTTAAKYLKRLDSSVDVTIVEPNDDYYTCYFSNEVIGGERELDSIRVGYDGLKAHGVNVVHDSATGIDGEKKVVKTAGGQELPFDRCIVAPGIELLYDKIEGYSAETAETLPHAWKAGEQTKILRSQLEAMADGGTVVIAAPPNPFRCPPGPYERASLIANYIKHHKPKSKVLILDSKQKFSKQGLFTQGWEKFYGFGTDKSLIEWQPGPDAAVTAVDAGAMTATTSFGDEVKADVLNVIPPQRAGEIAQVSNLADDSGWCPVNQKTFESTLVPSVHVIGDACIAGAMPKSGYAANSQAKVCAAAVVALLNDGEVGIPSFVNTCYSIVAPGWGISVAAVYKLGADGKIASVPGSGGLTPMDAPEWAHAREVEYAYSWYDNIVSDIFN
;
A
#
# COMPACT_ATOMS: atom_id res chain seq x y z
N MET A 1 58.92 -18.74 -33.81
CA MET A 1 58.38 -20.06 -34.20
C MET A 1 56.84 -19.92 -34.30
N LYS A 2 56.28 -19.88 -35.52
CA LYS A 2 54.82 -19.72 -35.73
C LYS A 2 54.19 -21.11 -35.71
N MET A 3 53.44 -21.40 -34.67
CA MET A 3 52.62 -22.62 -34.56
C MET A 3 51.49 -22.56 -35.58
N ASN A 4 51.35 -23.61 -36.41
CA ASN A 4 50.26 -23.67 -37.38
C ASN A 4 49.03 -24.39 -36.79
N ARG A 5 47.86 -24.20 -37.44
CA ARG A 5 46.56 -24.75 -36.94
C ARG A 5 46.57 -26.24 -36.70
N ARG A 6 47.43 -27.01 -37.40
CA ARG A 6 47.51 -28.48 -37.28
C ARG A 6 48.25 -28.89 -36.02
N ASP A 7 49.22 -28.10 -35.56
CA ASP A 7 50.00 -28.38 -34.34
C ASP A 7 49.19 -28.01 -33.11
N PHE A 8 48.28 -27.01 -33.21
CA PHE A 8 47.34 -26.69 -32.17
C PHE A 8 46.29 -27.79 -31.92
N VAL A 9 45.75 -28.40 -33.01
CA VAL A 9 44.77 -29.52 -32.91
C VAL A 9 45.43 -30.79 -32.35
N LYS A 10 46.74 -31.05 -32.64
CA LYS A 10 47.46 -32.19 -32.05
C LYS A 10 47.80 -31.98 -30.58
N ALA A 11 48.05 -30.74 -30.15
CA ALA A 11 48.23 -30.40 -28.74
C ALA A 11 46.94 -30.48 -27.92
N ALA A 12 45.77 -30.18 -28.53
CA ALA A 12 44.47 -30.29 -27.91
C ALA A 12 44.00 -31.79 -27.79
N GLY A 13 44.46 -32.69 -28.67
CA GLY A 13 44.12 -34.10 -28.66
C GLY A 13 44.89 -34.94 -27.64
N ALA A 14 45.99 -34.46 -27.07
CA ALA A 14 46.77 -35.16 -26.08
C ALA A 14 46.39 -34.89 -24.61
N ALA A 15 45.43 -34.00 -24.37
CA ALA A 15 44.99 -33.60 -23.04
C ALA A 15 43.78 -34.41 -22.52
N THR A 16 43.30 -35.44 -23.24
CA THR A 16 42.10 -36.20 -22.87
C THR A 16 42.38 -37.54 -22.16
N ALA A 17 43.59 -37.74 -21.64
CA ALA A 17 43.93 -38.96 -20.90
C ALA A 17 44.73 -38.67 -19.61
N VAL A 18 44.37 -37.64 -18.84
CA VAL A 18 44.84 -37.45 -17.48
C VAL A 18 43.62 -37.43 -16.54
N GLY A 19 43.58 -38.44 -15.76
CA GLY A 19 42.77 -38.83 -14.64
C GLY A 19 41.69 -37.84 -14.21
N LEU A 20 40.51 -38.39 -13.95
CA LEU A 20 39.50 -37.94 -12.99
C LEU A 20 40.16 -37.70 -11.60
N VAL A 21 40.99 -36.71 -11.47
CA VAL A 21 41.24 -36.06 -10.19
C VAL A 21 39.97 -35.24 -9.95
N GLY A 22 39.15 -35.65 -8.99
CA GLY A 22 37.94 -34.96 -8.61
C GLY A 22 38.18 -33.45 -8.46
N VAL A 23 37.70 -32.69 -9.42
CA VAL A 23 37.47 -31.27 -9.18
C VAL A 23 36.56 -31.26 -7.93
N PRO A 24 36.97 -30.60 -6.83
CA PRO A 24 36.05 -30.50 -5.72
C PRO A 24 34.79 -29.79 -6.31
N HIS A 25 33.71 -30.57 -6.43
CA HIS A 25 32.41 -29.96 -6.56
C HIS A 25 32.32 -29.10 -5.30
N ILE A 26 32.53 -27.82 -5.45
CA ILE A 26 31.97 -26.84 -4.49
C ILE A 26 30.50 -27.18 -4.55
N ALA A 27 30.01 -27.89 -3.55
CA ALA A 27 28.60 -28.08 -3.34
C ALA A 27 28.08 -26.66 -3.23
N LEU A 28 27.49 -26.13 -4.30
CA LEU A 28 26.68 -24.93 -4.22
C LEU A 28 25.65 -25.26 -3.14
N GLY A 29 25.79 -24.65 -1.97
CA GLY A 29 24.86 -24.83 -0.87
C GLY A 29 23.45 -24.64 -1.43
N ALA A 30 22.47 -25.35 -0.88
CA ALA A 30 21.09 -25.19 -1.31
C ALA A 30 20.71 -23.70 -1.32
N ALA A 31 20.06 -23.26 -2.40
CA ALA A 31 19.64 -21.87 -2.55
C ALA A 31 18.89 -21.39 -1.28
N LYS A 32 19.24 -20.24 -0.77
CA LYS A 32 18.54 -19.64 0.36
C LYS A 32 17.11 -19.31 -0.06
N LYS A 33 16.15 -19.64 0.79
CA LYS A 33 14.72 -19.51 0.50
C LYS A 33 14.11 -18.31 1.21
N VAL A 34 13.43 -17.46 0.46
CA VAL A 34 12.62 -16.38 1.02
C VAL A 34 11.17 -16.56 0.57
N VAL A 35 10.27 -16.62 1.53
CA VAL A 35 8.83 -16.60 1.27
C VAL A 35 8.32 -15.21 1.56
N VAL A 36 7.61 -14.59 0.60
CA VAL A 36 6.94 -13.31 0.73
C VAL A 36 5.44 -13.56 0.80
N VAL A 37 4.76 -13.04 1.81
CA VAL A 37 3.31 -13.17 2.00
C VAL A 37 2.64 -11.84 1.70
N GLY A 38 1.80 -11.83 0.66
CA GLY A 38 1.06 -10.66 0.16
C GLY A 38 1.69 -10.05 -1.08
N GLY A 39 0.92 -9.97 -2.17
CA GLY A 39 1.31 -9.48 -3.50
C GLY A 39 0.99 -8.01 -3.77
N GLY A 40 0.72 -7.22 -2.74
CA GLY A 40 0.54 -5.78 -2.87
C GLY A 40 1.85 -5.02 -3.08
N THR A 41 1.78 -3.69 -3.00
CA THR A 41 2.91 -2.77 -3.22
C THR A 41 4.20 -3.20 -2.51
N ALA A 42 4.14 -3.49 -1.21
CA ALA A 42 5.33 -3.82 -0.44
C ALA A 42 5.89 -5.21 -0.78
N GLY A 43 5.04 -6.25 -0.80
CA GLY A 43 5.50 -7.62 -1.02
C GLY A 43 6.07 -7.83 -2.41
N THR A 44 5.39 -7.35 -3.45
CA THR A 44 5.87 -7.42 -4.84
C THR A 44 7.19 -6.68 -5.01
N THR A 45 7.32 -5.46 -4.44
CA THR A 45 8.60 -4.73 -4.44
C THR A 45 9.69 -5.56 -3.76
N ALA A 46 9.42 -6.11 -2.57
CA ALA A 46 10.42 -6.88 -1.84
C ALA A 46 10.86 -8.13 -2.62
N ALA A 47 9.92 -8.89 -3.18
CA ALA A 47 10.21 -10.10 -3.97
C ALA A 47 11.10 -9.79 -5.18
N LYS A 48 10.77 -8.74 -5.94
CA LYS A 48 11.57 -8.27 -7.08
C LYS A 48 12.96 -7.83 -6.66
N TYR A 49 13.06 -7.01 -5.61
CA TYR A 49 14.35 -6.46 -5.17
C TYR A 49 15.25 -7.53 -4.52
N LEU A 50 14.71 -8.56 -3.88
CA LEU A 50 15.47 -9.74 -3.48
C LEU A 50 16.21 -10.35 -4.67
N LYS A 51 15.49 -10.62 -5.77
CA LYS A 51 16.08 -11.19 -7.00
C LYS A 51 17.07 -10.26 -7.68
N ARG A 52 16.84 -8.95 -7.61
CA ARG A 52 17.77 -7.94 -8.18
C ARG A 52 19.06 -7.80 -7.38
N LEU A 53 19.00 -7.95 -6.07
CA LEU A 53 20.15 -7.83 -5.17
C LEU A 53 20.97 -9.13 -5.10
N ASP A 54 20.28 -10.28 -5.13
CA ASP A 54 20.90 -11.59 -5.15
C ASP A 54 20.04 -12.58 -5.95
N SER A 55 20.44 -12.82 -7.21
CA SER A 55 19.68 -13.70 -8.11
C SER A 55 19.70 -15.18 -7.68
N SER A 56 20.60 -15.58 -6.78
CA SER A 56 20.71 -16.95 -6.27
C SER A 56 19.65 -17.29 -5.24
N VAL A 57 19.01 -16.29 -4.62
CA VAL A 57 17.93 -16.50 -3.64
C VAL A 57 16.70 -17.09 -4.34
N ASP A 58 16.15 -18.18 -3.80
CA ASP A 58 14.87 -18.73 -4.21
C ASP A 58 13.74 -17.93 -3.54
N VAL A 59 13.00 -17.15 -4.34
CA VAL A 59 11.95 -16.25 -3.85
C VAL A 59 10.59 -16.78 -4.30
N THR A 60 9.72 -17.06 -3.32
CA THR A 60 8.32 -17.41 -3.56
C THR A 60 7.41 -16.35 -2.94
N ILE A 61 6.45 -15.82 -3.71
CA ILE A 61 5.40 -14.95 -3.20
C ILE A 61 4.07 -15.70 -3.13
N VAL A 62 3.36 -15.54 -2.02
CA VAL A 62 2.03 -16.13 -1.78
C VAL A 62 1.00 -15.00 -1.83
N GLU A 63 0.11 -15.04 -2.81
CA GLU A 63 -0.94 -14.05 -3.06
C GLU A 63 -2.18 -14.72 -3.63
N PRO A 64 -3.35 -14.62 -3.00
CA PRO A 64 -4.54 -15.32 -3.46
C PRO A 64 -5.12 -14.79 -4.78
N ASN A 65 -4.89 -13.52 -5.10
CA ASN A 65 -5.49 -12.91 -6.28
C ASN A 65 -4.56 -13.02 -7.50
N ASP A 66 -5.14 -13.18 -8.68
CA ASP A 66 -4.41 -13.18 -9.95
C ASP A 66 -3.92 -11.78 -10.34
N ASP A 67 -4.63 -10.75 -9.90
CA ASP A 67 -4.36 -9.35 -10.19
C ASP A 67 -4.40 -8.50 -8.91
N TYR A 68 -3.67 -7.40 -8.93
CA TYR A 68 -3.70 -6.38 -7.90
C TYR A 68 -4.30 -5.08 -8.45
N TYR A 69 -5.23 -4.49 -7.72
CA TYR A 69 -5.73 -3.14 -7.98
C TYR A 69 -5.00 -2.14 -7.08
N THR A 70 -4.35 -1.14 -7.68
CA THR A 70 -3.63 -0.14 -6.91
C THR A 70 -4.60 0.72 -6.09
N CYS A 71 -4.33 0.92 -4.79
CA CYS A 71 -5.15 1.80 -3.96
C CYS A 71 -4.94 3.28 -4.33
N TYR A 72 -3.74 3.65 -4.72
CA TYR A 72 -3.44 4.96 -5.31
C TYR A 72 -4.09 5.05 -6.69
N PHE A 73 -4.68 6.20 -7.00
CA PHE A 73 -5.55 6.49 -8.15
C PHE A 73 -6.93 5.79 -8.16
N SER A 74 -7.28 4.98 -7.17
CA SER A 74 -8.63 4.43 -7.08
C SER A 74 -9.71 5.51 -6.83
N ASN A 75 -9.34 6.65 -6.22
CA ASN A 75 -10.25 7.79 -6.07
C ASN A 75 -10.61 8.45 -7.41
N GLU A 76 -9.70 8.45 -8.40
CA GLU A 76 -10.03 8.93 -9.76
C GLU A 76 -11.05 8.04 -10.46
N VAL A 77 -11.03 6.71 -10.18
CA VAL A 77 -12.06 5.81 -10.68
C VAL A 77 -13.42 6.18 -10.09
N ILE A 78 -13.48 6.44 -8.78
CA ILE A 78 -14.71 6.87 -8.11
C ILE A 78 -15.20 8.21 -8.67
N GLY A 79 -14.29 9.17 -8.89
CA GLY A 79 -14.60 10.47 -9.48
C GLY A 79 -14.98 10.43 -10.96
N GLY A 80 -14.68 9.31 -11.67
CA GLY A 80 -14.97 9.15 -13.11
C GLY A 80 -13.90 9.72 -14.03
N GLU A 81 -12.73 10.02 -13.49
CA GLU A 81 -11.58 10.51 -14.25
C GLU A 81 -10.74 9.37 -14.83
N ARG A 82 -11.00 8.12 -14.41
CA ARG A 82 -10.23 6.93 -14.77
C ARG A 82 -11.07 5.67 -14.78
N GLU A 83 -10.73 4.74 -15.67
CA GLU A 83 -11.34 3.41 -15.71
C GLU A 83 -10.70 2.46 -14.68
N LEU A 84 -11.50 1.54 -14.09
CA LEU A 84 -11.02 0.60 -13.08
C LEU A 84 -9.88 -0.29 -13.59
N ASP A 85 -9.96 -0.76 -14.83
CA ASP A 85 -8.94 -1.63 -15.42
C ASP A 85 -7.58 -0.94 -15.59
N SER A 86 -7.54 0.40 -15.64
CA SER A 86 -6.28 1.15 -15.72
C SER A 86 -5.44 1.13 -14.44
N ILE A 87 -6.03 0.69 -13.32
CA ILE A 87 -5.33 0.51 -12.04
C ILE A 87 -5.13 -0.98 -11.69
N ARG A 88 -5.43 -1.89 -12.61
CA ARG A 88 -5.23 -3.33 -12.47
C ARG A 88 -3.87 -3.74 -13.01
N VAL A 89 -3.13 -4.55 -12.26
CA VAL A 89 -1.80 -5.04 -12.62
C VAL A 89 -1.66 -6.51 -12.25
N GLY A 90 -1.00 -7.28 -13.13
CA GLY A 90 -0.73 -8.70 -12.91
C GLY A 90 0.70 -8.93 -12.39
N TYR A 91 1.07 -10.22 -12.24
CA TYR A 91 2.36 -10.65 -11.69
C TYR A 91 3.35 -11.20 -12.73
N ASP A 92 3.09 -11.06 -14.02
CA ASP A 92 3.95 -11.63 -15.08
C ASP A 92 5.34 -10.97 -15.10
N GLY A 93 5.43 -9.67 -14.84
CA GLY A 93 6.72 -8.99 -14.70
C GLY A 93 7.52 -9.56 -13.53
N LEU A 94 6.86 -9.89 -12.41
CA LEU A 94 7.50 -10.51 -11.27
C LEU A 94 8.03 -11.92 -11.59
N LYS A 95 7.25 -12.73 -12.32
CA LYS A 95 7.66 -14.06 -12.83
C LYS A 95 8.89 -13.93 -13.75
N ALA A 96 8.93 -12.89 -14.59
CA ALA A 96 10.07 -12.62 -15.48
C ALA A 96 11.38 -12.33 -14.72
N HIS A 97 11.29 -11.84 -13.47
CA HIS A 97 12.44 -11.71 -12.57
C HIS A 97 12.84 -13.00 -11.86
N GLY A 98 12.17 -14.13 -12.12
CA GLY A 98 12.47 -15.42 -11.52
C GLY A 98 11.87 -15.57 -10.11
N VAL A 99 10.77 -14.89 -9.81
CA VAL A 99 9.99 -15.09 -8.58
C VAL A 99 8.91 -16.14 -8.84
N ASN A 100 8.78 -17.12 -7.94
CA ASN A 100 7.69 -18.08 -7.95
C ASN A 100 6.44 -17.43 -7.37
N VAL A 101 5.35 -17.41 -8.13
CA VAL A 101 4.05 -16.88 -7.67
C VAL A 101 3.14 -18.05 -7.34
N VAL A 102 2.68 -18.12 -6.08
CA VAL A 102 1.72 -19.09 -5.59
C VAL A 102 0.40 -18.38 -5.33
N HIS A 103 -0.59 -18.66 -6.18
CA HIS A 103 -1.95 -18.11 -6.04
C HIS A 103 -2.70 -18.91 -4.97
N ASP A 104 -2.45 -18.55 -3.71
CA ASP A 104 -3.10 -19.16 -2.54
C ASP A 104 -3.08 -18.18 -1.35
N SER A 105 -3.91 -18.42 -0.35
CA SER A 105 -3.94 -17.64 0.89
C SER A 105 -3.00 -18.25 1.92
N ALA A 106 -2.11 -17.43 2.50
CA ALA A 106 -1.36 -17.85 3.68
C ALA A 106 -2.29 -17.93 4.89
N THR A 107 -2.26 -19.05 5.62
CA THR A 107 -3.11 -19.31 6.80
C THR A 107 -2.35 -19.30 8.12
N GLY A 108 -1.02 -19.34 8.08
CA GLY A 108 -0.17 -19.29 9.27
C GLY A 108 1.31 -19.22 8.91
N ILE A 109 2.08 -18.60 9.78
CA ILE A 109 3.53 -18.50 9.69
C ILE A 109 4.13 -19.00 11.01
N ASP A 110 4.90 -20.08 10.92
CA ASP A 110 5.62 -20.66 12.04
C ASP A 110 7.09 -20.24 11.95
N GLY A 111 7.49 -19.26 12.77
CA GLY A 111 8.85 -18.71 12.76
C GLY A 111 9.89 -19.67 13.35
N GLU A 112 9.49 -20.61 14.24
CA GLU A 112 10.39 -21.60 14.83
C GLU A 112 10.70 -22.71 13.83
N LYS A 113 9.66 -23.26 13.18
CA LYS A 113 9.80 -24.27 12.11
C LYS A 113 10.20 -23.67 10.77
N LYS A 114 10.13 -22.34 10.64
CA LYS A 114 10.41 -21.60 9.42
C LYS A 114 9.56 -22.09 8.22
N VAL A 115 8.25 -22.09 8.40
CA VAL A 115 7.29 -22.56 7.40
C VAL A 115 6.12 -21.59 7.29
N VAL A 116 5.73 -21.27 6.05
CA VAL A 116 4.44 -20.63 5.73
C VAL A 116 3.47 -21.72 5.30
N LYS A 117 2.27 -21.74 5.91
CA LYS A 117 1.17 -22.63 5.55
C LYS A 117 0.17 -21.90 4.67
N THR A 118 -0.37 -22.60 3.68
CA THR A 118 -1.39 -22.07 2.78
C THR A 118 -2.73 -22.79 2.94
N ALA A 119 -3.81 -22.16 2.48
CA ALA A 119 -5.15 -22.73 2.51
C ALA A 119 -5.27 -24.00 1.67
N GLY A 120 -4.51 -24.11 0.56
CA GLY A 120 -4.39 -25.31 -0.27
C GLY A 120 -3.57 -26.42 0.36
N GLY A 121 -3.09 -26.27 1.59
CA GLY A 121 -2.37 -27.28 2.35
C GLY A 121 -0.88 -27.38 2.03
N GLN A 122 -0.30 -26.42 1.31
CA GLN A 122 1.14 -26.38 1.07
C GLN A 122 1.87 -25.88 2.32
N GLU A 123 3.06 -26.45 2.55
CA GLU A 123 4.03 -25.96 3.52
C GLU A 123 5.26 -25.45 2.78
N LEU A 124 5.49 -24.14 2.85
CA LEU A 124 6.58 -23.46 2.16
C LEU A 124 7.70 -23.13 3.15
N PRO A 125 8.81 -23.89 3.13
CA PRO A 125 9.94 -23.66 4.03
C PRO A 125 10.71 -22.39 3.61
N PHE A 126 11.23 -21.67 4.59
CA PHE A 126 12.01 -20.45 4.37
C PHE A 126 13.25 -20.35 5.28
N ASP A 127 14.27 -19.63 4.84
CA ASP A 127 15.34 -19.12 5.68
C ASP A 127 14.94 -17.79 6.31
N ARG A 128 14.24 -16.94 5.53
CA ARG A 128 13.63 -15.68 5.95
C ARG A 128 12.23 -15.56 5.33
N CYS A 129 11.29 -14.95 6.08
CA CYS A 129 9.96 -14.66 5.59
C CYS A 129 9.73 -13.13 5.59
N ILE A 130 9.09 -12.59 4.54
CA ILE A 130 8.65 -11.19 4.49
C ILE A 130 7.13 -11.16 4.43
N VAL A 131 6.49 -10.46 5.36
CA VAL A 131 5.03 -10.40 5.50
C VAL A 131 4.56 -8.99 5.17
N ALA A 132 3.78 -8.86 4.13
CA ALA A 132 3.27 -7.59 3.60
C ALA A 132 1.74 -7.63 3.43
N PRO A 133 0.96 -7.87 4.50
CA PRO A 133 -0.45 -8.21 4.43
C PRO A 133 -1.35 -6.97 4.27
N GLY A 134 -0.76 -5.78 4.27
CA GLY A 134 -1.51 -4.53 4.26
C GLY A 134 -2.38 -4.38 5.50
N ILE A 135 -3.61 -3.89 5.28
CA ILE A 135 -4.59 -3.62 6.34
C ILE A 135 -5.75 -4.61 6.32
N GLU A 136 -6.33 -4.80 7.48
CA GLU A 136 -7.65 -5.37 7.67
C GLU A 136 -8.64 -4.30 8.13
N LEU A 137 -9.88 -4.39 7.66
CA LEU A 137 -10.96 -3.50 8.01
C LEU A 137 -11.76 -4.11 9.18
N LEU A 138 -11.90 -3.35 10.25
CA LEU A 138 -12.58 -3.77 11.47
C LEU A 138 -14.07 -3.42 11.38
N TYR A 139 -14.83 -4.23 10.65
CA TYR A 139 -16.27 -4.03 10.45
C TYR A 139 -17.04 -4.01 11.76
N ASP A 140 -16.66 -4.88 12.70
CA ASP A 140 -17.27 -5.06 14.03
C ASP A 140 -17.17 -3.81 14.93
N LYS A 141 -16.38 -2.81 14.55
CA LYS A 141 -16.24 -1.53 15.28
C LYS A 141 -17.32 -0.50 14.94
N ILE A 142 -18.19 -0.82 13.97
CA ILE A 142 -19.34 0.02 13.60
C ILE A 142 -20.55 -0.89 13.65
N GLU A 143 -21.51 -0.60 14.54
CA GLU A 143 -22.73 -1.37 14.68
C GLU A 143 -23.52 -1.42 13.36
N GLY A 144 -24.03 -2.58 12.99
CA GLY A 144 -24.73 -2.79 11.71
C GLY A 144 -23.83 -2.90 10.48
N TYR A 145 -22.51 -2.80 10.64
CA TYR A 145 -21.58 -2.90 9.52
C TYR A 145 -20.87 -4.26 9.47
N SER A 146 -20.84 -4.86 8.30
CA SER A 146 -20.23 -6.16 8.03
C SER A 146 -19.65 -6.19 6.60
N ALA A 147 -18.95 -7.26 6.24
CA ALA A 147 -18.51 -7.47 4.86
C ALA A 147 -19.69 -7.55 3.88
N GLU A 148 -20.82 -8.15 4.30
CA GLU A 148 -22.06 -8.21 3.52
C GLU A 148 -22.70 -6.82 3.39
N THR A 149 -22.81 -6.08 4.50
CA THR A 149 -23.36 -4.71 4.50
C THR A 149 -22.52 -3.78 3.63
N ALA A 150 -21.20 -4.02 3.51
CA ALA A 150 -20.31 -3.25 2.65
C ALA A 150 -20.59 -3.39 1.14
N GLU A 151 -21.41 -4.34 0.71
CA GLU A 151 -21.92 -4.41 -0.66
C GLU A 151 -22.98 -3.34 -0.95
N THR A 152 -23.66 -2.86 0.10
CA THR A 152 -24.63 -1.75 0.03
C THR A 152 -24.01 -0.43 0.49
N LEU A 153 -23.19 -0.45 1.55
CA LEU A 153 -22.49 0.70 2.11
C LEU A 153 -20.98 0.54 1.86
N PRO A 154 -20.49 0.74 0.63
CA PRO A 154 -19.13 0.39 0.25
C PRO A 154 -18.09 1.19 1.03
N HIS A 155 -17.05 0.50 1.54
CA HIS A 155 -15.87 1.18 2.04
C HIS A 155 -14.99 1.73 0.91
N ALA A 156 -14.91 1.04 -0.24
CA ALA A 156 -14.04 1.37 -1.37
C ALA A 156 -12.60 1.70 -0.94
N TRP A 157 -12.10 1.05 0.14
CA TRP A 157 -10.78 1.30 0.72
C TRP A 157 -9.76 0.24 0.31
N LYS A 158 -10.21 -0.95 -0.05
CA LYS A 158 -9.47 -1.90 -0.89
C LYS A 158 -10.00 -1.74 -2.30
N ALA A 159 -9.11 -1.37 -3.24
CA ALA A 159 -9.50 -1.12 -4.63
C ALA A 159 -9.95 -2.41 -5.33
N GLY A 160 -10.78 -2.27 -6.35
CA GLY A 160 -11.42 -3.37 -7.07
C GLY A 160 -12.94 -3.24 -7.05
N GLU A 161 -13.69 -4.32 -6.74
CA GLU A 161 -15.15 -4.35 -6.80
C GLU A 161 -15.80 -3.27 -5.93
N GLN A 162 -15.29 -3.02 -4.73
CA GLN A 162 -15.78 -1.97 -3.84
C GLN A 162 -15.67 -0.56 -4.47
N THR A 163 -14.64 -0.31 -5.26
CA THR A 163 -14.49 0.95 -6.01
C THR A 163 -15.57 1.11 -7.07
N LYS A 164 -15.89 0.02 -7.78
CA LYS A 164 -16.92 -0.04 -8.80
C LYS A 164 -18.33 0.15 -8.19
N ILE A 165 -18.60 -0.49 -7.04
CA ILE A 165 -19.87 -0.32 -6.32
C ILE A 165 -20.10 1.15 -5.97
N LEU A 166 -19.12 1.81 -5.32
CA LEU A 166 -19.24 3.22 -4.95
C LEU A 166 -19.40 4.13 -6.16
N ARG A 167 -18.66 3.87 -7.25
CA ARG A 167 -18.81 4.61 -8.52
C ARG A 167 -20.22 4.46 -9.09
N SER A 168 -20.73 3.25 -9.17
CA SER A 168 -22.07 2.95 -9.71
C SER A 168 -23.18 3.62 -8.89
N GLN A 169 -23.04 3.64 -7.56
CA GLN A 169 -24.01 4.34 -6.69
C GLN A 169 -23.95 5.86 -6.91
N LEU A 170 -22.77 6.44 -7.06
CA LEU A 170 -22.61 7.85 -7.35
C LEU A 170 -23.26 8.23 -8.70
N GLU A 171 -23.12 7.37 -9.71
CA GLU A 171 -23.77 7.55 -11.03
C GLU A 171 -25.28 7.45 -10.95
N ALA A 172 -25.79 6.49 -10.17
CA ALA A 172 -27.23 6.25 -10.01
C ALA A 172 -27.94 7.29 -9.12
N MET A 173 -27.19 7.98 -8.24
CA MET A 173 -27.76 8.98 -7.32
C MET A 173 -28.49 10.10 -8.08
N ALA A 174 -29.67 10.51 -7.62
CA ALA A 174 -30.38 11.65 -8.18
C ALA A 174 -29.65 12.98 -7.93
N ASP A 175 -29.86 13.98 -8.80
CA ASP A 175 -29.39 15.34 -8.52
C ASP A 175 -30.13 15.92 -7.30
N GLY A 176 -29.38 16.43 -6.33
CA GLY A 176 -29.88 16.86 -5.03
C GLY A 176 -29.61 15.85 -3.91
N GLY A 177 -29.03 14.69 -4.23
CA GLY A 177 -28.64 13.69 -3.25
C GLY A 177 -27.42 14.07 -2.42
N THR A 178 -27.27 13.41 -1.27
CA THR A 178 -26.13 13.60 -0.35
C THR A 178 -25.24 12.35 -0.34
N VAL A 179 -23.95 12.55 -0.62
CA VAL A 179 -22.91 11.54 -0.40
C VAL A 179 -22.32 11.74 0.98
N VAL A 180 -22.41 10.72 1.85
CA VAL A 180 -21.77 10.76 3.17
C VAL A 180 -20.52 9.89 3.15
N ILE A 181 -19.39 10.44 3.62
CA ILE A 181 -18.14 9.72 3.84
C ILE A 181 -17.87 9.63 5.33
N ALA A 182 -17.95 8.44 5.91
CA ALA A 182 -17.48 8.17 7.26
C ALA A 182 -15.97 7.91 7.22
N ALA A 183 -15.17 8.89 7.65
CA ALA A 183 -13.72 8.83 7.64
C ALA A 183 -13.20 7.99 8.82
N PRO A 184 -12.17 7.14 8.63
CA PRO A 184 -11.67 6.26 9.69
C PRO A 184 -10.88 7.03 10.75
N PRO A 185 -10.82 6.53 12.00
CA PRO A 185 -9.91 7.05 13.02
C PRO A 185 -8.46 6.68 12.71
N ASN A 186 -7.52 7.41 13.33
CA ASN A 186 -6.09 7.07 13.28
C ASN A 186 -5.77 5.82 14.15
N PRO A 187 -4.76 4.99 13.76
CA PRO A 187 -4.00 5.04 12.52
C PRO A 187 -4.73 4.31 11.37
N PHE A 188 -4.60 4.81 10.15
CA PHE A 188 -5.20 4.18 8.97
C PHE A 188 -4.32 4.38 7.73
N ARG A 189 -4.52 3.55 6.70
CA ARG A 189 -3.84 3.66 5.41
C ARG A 189 -4.30 4.89 4.65
N CYS A 190 -3.36 5.58 3.97
CA CYS A 190 -3.60 6.73 3.11
C CYS A 190 -4.29 7.90 3.84
N PRO A 191 -3.60 8.57 4.79
CA PRO A 191 -4.20 9.64 5.59
C PRO A 191 -4.91 10.76 4.81
N PRO A 192 -4.50 11.19 3.60
CA PRO A 192 -5.25 12.17 2.81
C PRO A 192 -6.41 11.58 2.00
N GLY A 193 -6.53 10.26 1.91
CA GLY A 193 -7.42 9.56 0.97
C GLY A 193 -8.92 9.92 1.07
N PRO A 194 -9.53 10.04 2.27
CA PRO A 194 -10.94 10.41 2.38
C PRO A 194 -11.25 11.82 1.83
N TYR A 195 -10.31 12.74 2.00
CA TYR A 195 -10.45 14.15 1.61
C TYR A 195 -10.20 14.35 0.11
N GLU A 196 -9.26 13.59 -0.46
CA GLU A 196 -9.09 13.48 -1.91
C GLU A 196 -10.35 12.88 -2.56
N ARG A 197 -10.89 11.79 -1.99
CA ARG A 197 -12.15 11.18 -2.43
C ARG A 197 -13.29 12.18 -2.43
N ALA A 198 -13.46 12.93 -1.35
CA ALA A 198 -14.47 13.98 -1.27
C ALA A 198 -14.29 15.04 -2.36
N SER A 199 -13.04 15.43 -2.65
CA SER A 199 -12.70 16.39 -3.71
C SER A 199 -13.12 15.90 -5.09
N LEU A 200 -12.78 14.64 -5.43
CA LEU A 200 -13.08 14.05 -6.75
C LEU A 200 -14.58 13.74 -6.91
N ILE A 201 -15.26 13.32 -5.84
CA ILE A 201 -16.72 13.20 -5.83
C ILE A 201 -17.36 14.58 -6.02
N ALA A 202 -16.88 15.61 -5.33
CA ALA A 202 -17.39 16.97 -5.50
C ALA A 202 -17.16 17.51 -6.92
N ASN A 203 -16.02 17.16 -7.56
CA ASN A 203 -15.80 17.48 -8.97
C ASN A 203 -16.85 16.81 -9.86
N TYR A 204 -17.13 15.53 -9.65
CA TYR A 204 -18.18 14.81 -10.39
C TYR A 204 -19.56 15.43 -10.14
N ILE A 205 -19.94 15.70 -8.90
CA ILE A 205 -21.20 16.33 -8.51
C ILE A 205 -21.36 17.71 -9.21
N LYS A 206 -20.33 18.55 -9.16
CA LYS A 206 -20.33 19.88 -9.78
C LYS A 206 -20.74 19.86 -11.24
N HIS A 207 -20.32 18.83 -11.98
CA HIS A 207 -20.56 18.74 -13.43
C HIS A 207 -21.82 17.97 -13.80
N HIS A 208 -22.22 17.00 -12.97
CA HIS A 208 -23.29 16.06 -13.31
C HIS A 208 -24.53 16.19 -12.39
N LYS A 209 -24.37 16.65 -11.16
CA LYS A 209 -25.43 16.69 -10.12
C LYS A 209 -25.27 17.91 -9.22
N PRO A 210 -25.40 19.15 -9.79
CA PRO A 210 -24.97 20.39 -9.12
C PRO A 210 -25.77 20.80 -7.88
N LYS A 211 -26.89 20.11 -7.57
CA LYS A 211 -27.69 20.32 -6.35
C LYS A 211 -27.30 19.37 -5.24
N SER A 212 -26.41 18.42 -5.52
CA SER A 212 -25.95 17.40 -4.58
C SER A 212 -24.75 17.92 -3.77
N LYS A 213 -24.41 17.22 -2.69
CA LYS A 213 -23.27 17.56 -1.84
C LYS A 213 -22.57 16.34 -1.27
N VAL A 214 -21.36 16.55 -0.76
CA VAL A 214 -20.57 15.58 0.00
C VAL A 214 -20.50 16.06 1.45
N LEU A 215 -20.80 15.16 2.38
CA LEU A 215 -20.61 15.38 3.81
C LEU A 215 -19.55 14.39 4.33
N ILE A 216 -18.51 14.90 4.97
CA ILE A 216 -17.49 14.09 5.63
C ILE A 216 -17.77 14.08 7.13
N LEU A 217 -18.08 12.92 7.69
CA LEU A 217 -18.16 12.67 9.14
C LEU A 217 -16.79 12.16 9.61
N ASP A 218 -16.14 12.88 10.50
CA ASP A 218 -14.73 12.64 10.81
C ASP A 218 -14.47 12.72 12.31
N SER A 219 -14.08 11.62 12.93
CA SER A 219 -13.70 11.57 14.35
C SER A 219 -12.49 12.44 14.73
N LYS A 220 -11.74 12.93 13.73
CA LYS A 220 -10.50 13.68 13.90
C LYS A 220 -10.74 15.19 13.84
N GLN A 221 -10.01 15.95 14.65
CA GLN A 221 -10.01 17.41 14.63
C GLN A 221 -9.12 18.02 13.52
N LYS A 222 -8.24 17.19 12.94
CA LYS A 222 -7.29 17.60 11.90
C LYS A 222 -6.99 16.44 10.98
N PHE A 223 -6.59 16.74 9.75
CA PHE A 223 -6.20 15.75 8.77
C PHE A 223 -4.97 16.18 7.94
N SER A 224 -4.40 15.22 7.23
CA SER A 224 -3.20 15.41 6.40
C SER A 224 -3.45 16.44 5.29
N LYS A 225 -2.57 17.44 5.16
CA LYS A 225 -2.65 18.50 4.15
C LYS A 225 -3.93 19.38 4.24
N GLN A 226 -4.55 19.45 5.42
CA GLN A 226 -5.85 20.12 5.60
C GLN A 226 -5.90 21.52 4.98
N GLY A 227 -4.92 22.40 5.25
CA GLY A 227 -4.91 23.76 4.71
C GLY A 227 -4.95 23.78 3.18
N LEU A 228 -4.21 22.88 2.52
CA LEU A 228 -4.18 22.78 1.06
C LEU A 228 -5.48 22.22 0.48
N PHE A 229 -6.11 21.25 1.16
CA PHE A 229 -7.42 20.76 0.75
C PHE A 229 -8.50 21.85 0.90
N THR A 230 -8.54 22.56 2.05
CA THR A 230 -9.53 23.63 2.26
C THR A 230 -9.36 24.76 1.28
N GLN A 231 -8.13 25.16 0.97
CA GLN A 231 -7.84 26.14 -0.07
C GLN A 231 -8.41 25.73 -1.45
N GLY A 232 -8.20 24.47 -1.84
CA GLY A 232 -8.76 23.94 -3.07
C GLY A 232 -10.29 23.83 -3.02
N TRP A 233 -10.86 23.42 -1.89
CA TRP A 233 -12.31 23.35 -1.72
C TRP A 233 -12.99 24.72 -1.76
N GLU A 234 -12.38 25.73 -1.15
CA GLU A 234 -12.83 27.14 -1.26
C GLU A 234 -12.85 27.59 -2.72
N LYS A 235 -11.75 27.33 -3.44
CA LYS A 235 -11.59 27.75 -4.83
C LYS A 235 -12.55 27.04 -5.78
N PHE A 236 -12.76 25.75 -5.66
CA PHE A 236 -13.45 24.92 -6.66
C PHE A 236 -14.86 24.51 -6.27
N TYR A 237 -15.14 24.39 -4.98
CA TYR A 237 -16.37 23.78 -4.43
C TYR A 237 -17.11 24.69 -3.45
N GLY A 238 -16.72 25.93 -3.30
CA GLY A 238 -17.40 26.92 -2.46
C GLY A 238 -17.34 26.64 -0.97
N PHE A 239 -16.35 25.90 -0.50
CA PHE A 239 -16.21 25.55 0.91
C PHE A 239 -16.27 26.76 1.84
N GLY A 240 -16.97 26.64 2.95
CA GLY A 240 -17.17 27.74 3.90
C GLY A 240 -18.29 28.72 3.51
N THR A 241 -19.04 28.45 2.44
CA THR A 241 -20.20 29.25 2.01
C THR A 241 -21.48 28.40 2.01
N ASP A 242 -22.63 29.05 1.84
CA ASP A 242 -23.94 28.40 1.68
C ASP A 242 -24.08 27.59 0.37
N LYS A 243 -23.13 27.75 -0.55
CA LYS A 243 -23.05 27.01 -1.82
C LYS A 243 -22.02 25.89 -1.80
N SER A 244 -21.53 25.54 -0.61
CA SER A 244 -20.50 24.50 -0.48
C SER A 244 -20.99 23.16 -0.97
N LEU A 245 -20.21 22.55 -1.88
CA LEU A 245 -20.41 21.15 -2.31
C LEU A 245 -19.77 20.15 -1.36
N ILE A 246 -18.90 20.57 -0.46
CA ILE A 246 -18.24 19.74 0.55
C ILE A 246 -18.51 20.33 1.93
N GLU A 247 -19.04 19.53 2.82
CA GLU A 247 -19.15 19.83 4.24
C GLU A 247 -18.24 18.87 5.01
N TRP A 248 -17.54 19.39 6.03
CA TRP A 248 -16.69 18.57 6.90
C TRP A 248 -17.08 18.79 8.35
N GLN A 249 -17.48 17.71 9.01
CA GLN A 249 -17.82 17.70 10.43
C GLN A 249 -16.71 17.00 11.21
N PRO A 250 -15.81 17.73 11.86
CA PRO A 250 -14.70 17.18 12.62
C PRO A 250 -15.04 16.92 14.07
N GLY A 251 -14.31 15.98 14.64
CA GLY A 251 -14.27 15.78 16.09
C GLY A 251 -14.92 14.50 16.55
N PRO A 252 -14.70 14.15 17.83
CA PRO A 252 -15.20 12.89 18.39
C PRO A 252 -16.70 12.70 18.22
N ASP A 253 -17.47 13.76 18.31
CA ASP A 253 -18.94 13.74 18.20
C ASP A 253 -19.43 13.33 16.81
N ALA A 254 -18.63 13.56 15.76
CA ALA A 254 -18.93 13.16 14.40
C ALA A 254 -18.41 11.74 14.04
N ALA A 255 -17.82 11.01 14.97
CA ALA A 255 -17.41 9.63 14.74
C ALA A 255 -18.64 8.75 14.44
N VAL A 256 -18.62 8.04 13.31
CA VAL A 256 -19.69 7.09 12.98
C VAL A 256 -19.52 5.83 13.82
N THR A 257 -20.55 5.48 14.59
CA THR A 257 -20.58 4.34 15.51
C THR A 257 -21.56 3.24 15.09
N ALA A 258 -22.58 3.59 14.29
CA ALA A 258 -23.53 2.63 13.74
C ALA A 258 -23.98 3.03 12.33
N VAL A 259 -24.46 2.05 11.57
CA VAL A 259 -25.08 2.25 10.25
C VAL A 259 -26.30 1.38 10.07
N ASP A 260 -27.24 1.84 9.27
CA ASP A 260 -28.39 1.08 8.79
C ASP A 260 -28.41 1.12 7.25
N ALA A 261 -28.12 -0.03 6.63
CA ALA A 261 -28.10 -0.16 5.18
C ALA A 261 -29.50 -0.06 4.55
N GLY A 262 -30.54 -0.49 5.27
CA GLY A 262 -31.93 -0.40 4.79
C GLY A 262 -32.46 1.03 4.77
N ALA A 263 -32.09 1.82 5.78
CA ALA A 263 -32.46 3.22 5.90
C ALA A 263 -31.46 4.17 5.21
N MET A 264 -30.28 3.68 4.81
CA MET A 264 -29.16 4.48 4.31
C MET A 264 -28.77 5.58 5.30
N THR A 265 -28.57 5.21 6.56
CA THR A 265 -28.22 6.16 7.64
C THR A 265 -26.91 5.80 8.31
N ALA A 266 -26.20 6.82 8.78
CA ALA A 266 -25.06 6.72 9.67
C ALA A 266 -25.41 7.40 10.99
N THR A 267 -25.14 6.73 12.12
CA THR A 267 -25.33 7.31 13.46
C THR A 267 -23.98 7.74 14.02
N THR A 268 -23.89 8.98 14.46
CA THR A 268 -22.67 9.53 15.07
C THR A 268 -22.59 9.17 16.56
N SER A 269 -21.44 9.34 17.17
CA SER A 269 -21.25 9.12 18.62
C SER A 269 -22.04 10.11 19.48
N PHE A 270 -22.40 11.28 18.93
CA PHE A 270 -23.33 12.20 19.60
C PHE A 270 -24.78 11.71 19.57
N GLY A 271 -25.12 10.79 18.66
CA GLY A 271 -26.46 10.24 18.47
C GLY A 271 -27.23 10.86 17.30
N ASP A 272 -26.59 11.69 16.47
CA ASP A 272 -27.21 12.24 15.27
C ASP A 272 -27.36 11.15 14.22
N GLU A 273 -28.55 11.00 13.65
CA GLU A 273 -28.81 10.16 12.48
C GLU A 273 -28.65 10.99 11.19
N VAL A 274 -27.69 10.61 10.38
CA VAL A 274 -27.36 11.26 9.11
C VAL A 274 -27.81 10.37 7.95
N LYS A 275 -28.81 10.81 7.21
CA LYS A 275 -29.30 10.11 6.02
C LYS A 275 -28.45 10.44 4.80
N ALA A 276 -28.15 9.43 3.99
CA ALA A 276 -27.39 9.54 2.76
C ALA A 276 -28.13 8.93 1.57
N ASP A 277 -27.86 9.42 0.37
CA ASP A 277 -28.24 8.74 -0.88
C ASP A 277 -27.11 7.81 -1.34
N VAL A 278 -25.87 8.14 -0.98
CA VAL A 278 -24.69 7.27 -1.10
C VAL A 278 -23.91 7.35 0.21
N LEU A 279 -23.66 6.20 0.84
CA LEU A 279 -22.98 6.14 2.13
C LEU A 279 -21.68 5.32 2.00
N ASN A 280 -20.55 6.02 1.99
CA ASN A 280 -19.22 5.43 1.96
C ASN A 280 -18.66 5.29 3.39
N VAL A 281 -18.57 4.08 3.90
CA VAL A 281 -18.16 3.81 5.28
C VAL A 281 -16.74 3.21 5.29
N ILE A 282 -15.76 3.94 5.84
CA ILE A 282 -14.40 3.47 5.96
C ILE A 282 -14.14 3.12 7.43
N PRO A 283 -14.17 1.82 7.81
CA PRO A 283 -14.05 1.43 9.21
C PRO A 283 -12.62 1.58 9.75
N PRO A 284 -12.45 1.47 11.08
CA PRO A 284 -11.13 1.36 11.70
C PRO A 284 -10.31 0.21 11.11
N GLN A 285 -8.99 0.27 11.27
CA GLN A 285 -8.06 -0.64 10.61
C GLN A 285 -7.04 -1.23 11.59
N ARG A 286 -6.52 -2.40 11.24
CA ARG A 286 -5.36 -3.04 11.86
C ARG A 286 -4.48 -3.69 10.78
N ALA A 287 -3.35 -4.30 11.16
CA ALA A 287 -2.56 -5.15 10.26
C ALA A 287 -3.40 -6.33 9.78
N GLY A 288 -3.17 -6.74 8.51
CA GLY A 288 -3.93 -7.82 7.89
C GLY A 288 -3.94 -9.11 8.71
N GLU A 289 -5.01 -9.90 8.59
CA GLU A 289 -5.33 -11.07 9.44
C GLU A 289 -4.18 -12.03 9.64
N ILE A 290 -3.40 -12.33 8.58
CA ILE A 290 -2.25 -13.25 8.71
C ILE A 290 -1.22 -12.77 9.74
N ALA A 291 -1.10 -11.47 9.96
CA ALA A 291 -0.22 -10.94 10.99
C ALA A 291 -0.77 -11.20 12.41
N GLN A 292 -2.10 -11.17 12.57
CA GLN A 292 -2.76 -11.45 13.84
C GLN A 292 -2.61 -12.94 14.20
N VAL A 293 -3.00 -13.84 13.31
CA VAL A 293 -2.97 -15.29 13.54
C VAL A 293 -1.55 -15.88 13.64
N SER A 294 -0.54 -15.15 13.16
CA SER A 294 0.88 -15.52 13.23
C SER A 294 1.64 -14.84 14.38
N ASN A 295 0.94 -14.17 15.31
CA ASN A 295 1.52 -13.47 16.47
C ASN A 295 2.57 -12.40 16.10
N LEU A 296 2.39 -11.72 14.96
CA LEU A 296 3.28 -10.66 14.49
C LEU A 296 2.81 -9.27 14.95
N ALA A 297 1.55 -9.15 15.37
CA ALA A 297 0.97 -7.90 15.89
C ALA A 297 1.00 -7.87 17.42
N ASP A 298 1.17 -6.65 17.98
CA ASP A 298 1.00 -6.38 19.39
C ASP A 298 -0.45 -5.97 19.73
N ASP A 299 -0.70 -5.56 20.97
CA ASP A 299 -2.03 -5.14 21.45
C ASP A 299 -2.62 -3.94 20.70
N SER A 300 -1.80 -3.19 19.95
CA SER A 300 -2.27 -2.12 19.06
C SER A 300 -2.92 -2.63 17.78
N GLY A 301 -2.77 -3.92 17.48
CA GLY A 301 -3.18 -4.56 16.24
C GLY A 301 -2.22 -4.31 15.06
N TRP A 302 -1.05 -3.68 15.31
CA TRP A 302 -0.01 -3.41 14.33
C TRP A 302 1.28 -4.16 14.68
N CYS A 303 2.19 -4.34 13.71
CA CYS A 303 3.36 -5.18 13.86
C CYS A 303 4.59 -4.37 14.30
N PRO A 304 5.11 -4.58 15.53
CA PRO A 304 6.36 -3.98 15.97
C PRO A 304 7.55 -4.65 15.28
N VAL A 305 8.48 -3.83 14.78
CA VAL A 305 9.64 -4.28 14.00
C VAL A 305 10.93 -3.56 14.43
N ASN A 306 12.05 -4.21 14.22
CA ASN A 306 13.35 -3.55 14.18
C ASN A 306 13.38 -2.65 12.91
N GLN A 307 13.37 -1.35 13.09
CA GLN A 307 13.19 -0.40 11.98
C GLN A 307 14.45 -0.26 11.08
N LYS A 308 15.54 -0.96 11.38
CA LYS A 308 16.70 -1.10 10.48
C LYS A 308 16.51 -2.23 9.47
N THR A 309 15.88 -3.33 9.89
CA THR A 309 15.77 -4.57 9.11
C THR A 309 14.34 -4.95 8.78
N PHE A 310 13.36 -4.33 9.42
CA PHE A 310 11.94 -4.73 9.45
C PHE A 310 11.69 -6.13 10.02
N GLU A 311 12.68 -6.78 10.65
CA GLU A 311 12.46 -8.04 11.37
C GLU A 311 11.50 -7.80 12.54
N SER A 312 10.51 -8.68 12.69
CA SER A 312 9.55 -8.65 13.78
C SER A 312 10.29 -8.73 15.12
N THR A 313 9.87 -7.94 16.11
CA THR A 313 10.39 -8.04 17.48
C THR A 313 9.75 -9.18 18.26
N LEU A 314 8.70 -9.82 17.68
CA LEU A 314 7.94 -10.90 18.31
C LEU A 314 8.30 -12.28 17.76
N VAL A 315 8.57 -12.38 16.47
CA VAL A 315 8.82 -13.65 15.76
C VAL A 315 10.13 -13.54 14.96
N PRO A 316 11.17 -14.30 15.30
CA PRO A 316 12.46 -14.23 14.64
C PRO A 316 12.41 -14.73 13.21
N SER A 317 13.31 -14.24 12.36
CA SER A 317 13.43 -14.59 10.93
C SER A 317 12.21 -14.20 10.06
N VAL A 318 11.24 -13.46 10.63
CA VAL A 318 10.07 -12.93 9.93
C VAL A 318 10.14 -11.40 9.92
N HIS A 319 10.03 -10.80 8.75
CA HIS A 319 10.05 -9.35 8.55
C HIS A 319 8.65 -8.86 8.19
N VAL A 320 8.23 -7.71 8.70
CA VAL A 320 6.93 -7.13 8.36
C VAL A 320 7.12 -5.74 7.76
N ILE A 321 6.52 -5.50 6.59
CA ILE A 321 6.66 -4.25 5.83
C ILE A 321 5.31 -3.71 5.35
N GLY A 322 5.31 -2.47 4.88
CA GLY A 322 4.13 -1.79 4.36
C GLY A 322 3.20 -1.33 5.48
N ASP A 323 1.91 -1.25 5.17
CA ASP A 323 0.93 -0.66 6.08
C ASP A 323 0.78 -1.42 7.42
N ALA A 324 1.10 -2.70 7.44
CA ALA A 324 0.99 -3.55 8.64
C ALA A 324 2.01 -3.19 9.74
N CYS A 325 3.20 -2.68 9.39
CA CYS A 325 4.27 -2.46 10.37
C CYS A 325 4.17 -1.11 11.08
N ILE A 326 4.80 -1.05 12.26
CA ILE A 326 5.04 0.19 13.02
C ILE A 326 6.37 0.78 12.54
N ALA A 327 6.30 1.70 11.56
CA ALA A 327 7.47 2.28 10.88
C ALA A 327 7.82 3.70 11.37
N GLY A 328 7.70 3.96 12.68
CA GLY A 328 8.05 5.26 13.27
C GLY A 328 7.26 6.42 12.65
N ALA A 329 7.96 7.42 12.14
CA ALA A 329 7.33 8.61 11.56
C ALA A 329 6.82 8.43 10.12
N MET A 330 7.07 7.29 9.47
CA MET A 330 6.59 7.06 8.11
C MET A 330 5.08 6.83 8.09
N PRO A 331 4.34 7.44 7.14
CA PRO A 331 2.91 7.19 6.99
C PRO A 331 2.65 5.80 6.39
N LYS A 332 1.44 5.29 6.59
CA LYS A 332 0.94 4.11 5.88
C LYS A 332 0.51 4.52 4.47
N SER A 333 1.41 4.38 3.49
CA SER A 333 1.21 4.80 2.10
C SER A 333 1.92 3.88 1.13
N GLY A 334 1.49 3.86 -0.14
CA GLY A 334 2.13 3.05 -1.19
C GLY A 334 3.61 3.40 -1.39
N TYR A 335 3.96 4.69 -1.37
CA TYR A 335 5.36 5.12 -1.51
C TYR A 335 6.22 4.66 -0.33
N ALA A 336 5.73 4.86 0.91
CA ALA A 336 6.41 4.39 2.11
C ALA A 336 6.59 2.86 2.07
N ALA A 337 5.57 2.11 1.66
CA ALA A 337 5.61 0.67 1.52
C ALA A 337 6.67 0.20 0.51
N ASN A 338 6.77 0.85 -0.66
CA ASN A 338 7.81 0.58 -1.65
C ASN A 338 9.22 0.90 -1.10
N SER A 339 9.38 2.04 -0.43
CA SER A 339 10.66 2.44 0.19
C SER A 339 11.11 1.45 1.28
N GLN A 340 10.19 1.04 2.17
CA GLN A 340 10.45 0.04 3.21
C GLN A 340 10.82 -1.31 2.62
N ALA A 341 10.15 -1.74 1.56
CA ALA A 341 10.37 -3.02 0.90
C ALA A 341 11.79 -3.14 0.33
N LYS A 342 12.32 -2.07 -0.28
CA LYS A 342 13.69 -2.01 -0.79
C LYS A 342 14.74 -2.14 0.32
N VAL A 343 14.52 -1.44 1.43
CA VAL A 343 15.38 -1.53 2.60
C VAL A 343 15.31 -2.94 3.23
N CYS A 344 14.10 -3.49 3.37
CA CYS A 344 13.92 -4.84 3.90
C CYS A 344 14.60 -5.89 3.02
N ALA A 345 14.43 -5.83 1.70
CA ALA A 345 15.08 -6.75 0.77
C ALA A 345 16.61 -6.71 0.90
N ALA A 346 17.21 -5.52 0.98
CA ALA A 346 18.64 -5.35 1.18
C ALA A 346 19.10 -5.92 2.53
N ALA A 347 18.33 -5.67 3.60
CA ALA A 347 18.62 -6.23 4.92
C ALA A 347 18.53 -7.77 4.92
N VAL A 348 17.50 -8.34 4.29
CA VAL A 348 17.31 -9.80 4.18
C VAL A 348 18.46 -10.45 3.43
N VAL A 349 18.87 -9.87 2.29
CA VAL A 349 20.03 -10.40 1.51
C VAL A 349 21.30 -10.35 2.34
N ALA A 350 21.57 -9.25 3.06
CA ALA A 350 22.72 -9.16 3.96
C ALA A 350 22.68 -10.23 5.04
N LEU A 351 21.54 -10.42 5.71
CA LEU A 351 21.34 -11.42 6.77
C LEU A 351 21.44 -12.87 6.27
N LEU A 352 21.03 -13.14 5.03
CA LEU A 352 21.16 -14.47 4.42
C LEU A 352 22.62 -14.85 4.12
N ASN A 353 23.45 -13.83 3.88
CA ASN A 353 24.86 -14.00 3.54
C ASN A 353 25.81 -13.68 4.71
N ASP A 354 25.31 -13.65 5.93
CA ASP A 354 26.07 -13.32 7.15
C ASP A 354 26.81 -11.97 7.04
N GLY A 355 26.25 -11.07 6.22
CA GLY A 355 26.81 -9.75 5.95
C GLY A 355 26.29 -8.66 6.90
N GLU A 356 26.95 -7.50 6.87
CA GLU A 356 26.54 -6.35 7.65
C GLU A 356 25.34 -5.64 7.03
N VAL A 357 24.28 -5.39 7.82
CA VAL A 357 23.14 -4.62 7.38
C VAL A 357 23.50 -3.12 7.36
N GLY A 358 23.37 -2.50 6.20
CA GLY A 358 23.63 -1.08 6.00
C GLY A 358 22.70 -0.17 6.82
N ILE A 359 23.05 1.10 6.92
CA ILE A 359 22.20 2.13 7.55
C ILE A 359 21.15 2.58 6.52
N PRO A 360 19.84 2.38 6.79
CA PRO A 360 18.81 2.70 5.83
C PRO A 360 18.50 4.20 5.76
N SER A 361 17.99 4.61 4.62
CA SER A 361 17.35 5.89 4.37
C SER A 361 16.02 5.63 3.67
N PHE A 362 14.99 6.44 3.97
CA PHE A 362 13.65 6.23 3.44
C PHE A 362 13.09 7.54 2.88
N VAL A 363 12.18 7.40 1.96
CA VAL A 363 11.49 8.52 1.33
C VAL A 363 10.00 8.23 1.28
N ASN A 364 9.19 9.27 1.44
CA ASN A 364 7.77 9.23 1.12
C ASN A 364 7.37 10.51 0.41
N THR A 365 6.56 10.36 -0.64
CA THR A 365 5.83 11.46 -1.28
C THR A 365 4.39 11.02 -1.48
N CYS A 366 3.44 11.87 -1.12
CA CYS A 366 2.02 11.65 -1.34
C CYS A 366 1.44 12.80 -2.13
N TYR A 367 1.05 12.55 -3.36
CA TYR A 367 0.24 13.46 -4.17
C TYR A 367 -1.23 13.28 -3.81
N SER A 368 -2.02 14.33 -3.97
CA SER A 368 -3.48 14.28 -3.97
C SER A 368 -4.02 15.23 -5.01
N ILE A 369 -5.03 14.78 -5.76
CA ILE A 369 -5.72 15.59 -6.75
C ILE A 369 -6.99 16.14 -6.14
N VAL A 370 -7.08 17.48 -6.07
CA VAL A 370 -8.22 18.17 -5.48
C VAL A 370 -9.25 18.56 -6.54
N ALA A 371 -8.78 18.91 -7.73
CA ALA A 371 -9.59 19.21 -8.90
C ALA A 371 -8.76 18.96 -10.17
N PRO A 372 -9.37 18.86 -11.36
CA PRO A 372 -8.63 18.85 -12.61
C PRO A 372 -7.62 20.00 -12.69
N GLY A 373 -6.35 19.68 -12.92
CA GLY A 373 -5.26 20.67 -12.93
C GLY A 373 -4.87 21.27 -11.58
N TRP A 374 -5.34 20.70 -10.45
CA TRP A 374 -4.98 21.16 -9.11
C TRP A 374 -4.55 20.00 -8.21
N GLY A 375 -3.25 19.75 -8.18
CA GLY A 375 -2.60 18.79 -7.30
C GLY A 375 -1.97 19.45 -6.08
N ILE A 376 -1.81 18.67 -5.03
CA ILE A 376 -1.09 19.02 -3.79
C ILE A 376 -0.27 17.84 -3.33
N SER A 377 0.88 18.10 -2.69
CA SER A 377 1.76 17.02 -2.23
C SER A 377 2.26 17.23 -0.81
N VAL A 378 2.79 16.15 -0.25
CA VAL A 378 3.64 16.12 0.93
C VAL A 378 4.82 15.19 0.65
N ALA A 379 6.04 15.64 0.94
CA ALA A 379 7.25 14.83 0.81
C ALA A 379 8.05 14.87 2.12
N ALA A 380 8.77 13.80 2.41
CA ALA A 380 9.74 13.76 3.51
C ALA A 380 10.79 12.67 3.27
N VAL A 381 12.00 12.92 3.77
CA VAL A 381 13.07 11.94 3.91
C VAL A 381 13.13 11.50 5.36
N TYR A 382 13.41 10.22 5.59
CA TYR A 382 13.50 9.65 6.93
C TYR A 382 14.82 8.90 7.10
N LYS A 383 15.28 8.83 8.33
CA LYS A 383 16.45 8.05 8.75
C LYS A 383 16.22 7.44 10.11
N LEU A 384 17.06 6.50 10.51
CA LEU A 384 17.08 6.02 11.88
C LEU A 384 17.60 7.11 12.81
N GLY A 385 16.88 7.39 13.88
CA GLY A 385 17.32 8.17 15.01
C GLY A 385 18.31 7.39 15.89
N ALA A 386 18.85 8.07 16.90
CA ALA A 386 19.76 7.44 17.86
C ALA A 386 19.07 6.34 18.70
N ASP A 387 17.76 6.39 18.83
CA ASP A 387 16.91 5.39 19.48
C ASP A 387 16.56 4.19 18.58
N GLY A 388 17.11 4.13 17.36
CA GLY A 388 16.82 3.09 16.37
C GLY A 388 15.46 3.19 15.70
N LYS A 389 14.70 4.27 15.95
CA LYS A 389 13.39 4.50 15.32
C LYS A 389 13.50 5.40 14.08
N ILE A 390 12.64 5.16 13.11
CA ILE A 390 12.55 5.98 11.90
C ILE A 390 11.96 7.35 12.26
N ALA A 391 12.73 8.40 12.00
CA ALA A 391 12.37 9.80 12.22
C ALA A 391 12.53 10.63 10.95
N SER A 392 11.72 11.67 10.78
CA SER A 392 11.87 12.62 9.69
C SER A 392 13.19 13.39 9.81
N VAL A 393 13.86 13.60 8.69
CA VAL A 393 15.05 14.45 8.61
C VAL A 393 14.58 15.91 8.57
N PRO A 394 14.96 16.76 9.54
CA PRO A 394 14.53 18.15 9.56
C PRO A 394 14.92 18.87 8.26
N GLY A 395 13.99 19.65 7.69
CA GLY A 395 14.21 20.44 6.48
C GLY A 395 14.28 19.63 5.17
N SER A 396 14.07 18.31 5.21
CA SER A 396 14.15 17.44 4.01
C SER A 396 12.86 17.26 3.26
N GLY A 397 11.80 17.91 3.68
CA GLY A 397 10.49 17.76 3.07
C GLY A 397 9.59 18.93 3.37
N GLY A 398 8.35 18.81 2.97
CA GLY A 398 7.35 19.86 3.15
C GLY A 398 6.04 19.52 2.45
N LEU A 399 5.18 20.49 2.44
CA LEU A 399 3.92 20.51 1.68
C LEU A 399 4.10 21.39 0.44
N THR A 400 3.25 21.24 -0.55
CA THR A 400 3.03 22.30 -1.56
C THR A 400 2.84 23.63 -0.83
N PRO A 401 3.59 24.70 -1.17
CA PRO A 401 3.43 25.99 -0.50
C PRO A 401 1.99 26.53 -0.62
N MET A 402 1.45 27.13 0.45
CA MET A 402 0.09 27.68 0.45
C MET A 402 -0.09 28.82 -0.55
N ASP A 403 0.98 29.54 -0.87
CA ASP A 403 1.05 30.62 -1.85
C ASP A 403 1.56 30.17 -3.22
N ALA A 404 1.58 28.84 -3.46
CA ALA A 404 2.00 28.32 -4.75
C ALA A 404 1.10 28.84 -5.88
N PRO A 405 1.70 29.28 -7.01
CA PRO A 405 0.92 29.74 -8.15
C PRO A 405 0.19 28.56 -8.83
N GLU A 406 -0.87 28.87 -9.57
CA GLU A 406 -1.72 27.84 -10.23
C GLU A 406 -0.92 26.87 -11.11
N TRP A 407 0.08 27.35 -11.82
CA TRP A 407 0.93 26.47 -12.64
C TRP A 407 1.69 25.43 -11.81
N ALA A 408 2.01 25.72 -10.55
CA ALA A 408 2.67 24.76 -9.66
C ALA A 408 1.71 23.65 -9.27
N HIS A 409 0.44 23.96 -8.97
CA HIS A 409 -0.59 22.95 -8.72
C HIS A 409 -0.86 22.09 -9.95
N ALA A 410 -0.87 22.67 -11.16
CA ALA A 410 -0.99 21.90 -12.41
C ALA A 410 0.20 20.95 -12.58
N ARG A 411 1.41 21.38 -12.25
CA ARG A 411 2.62 20.55 -12.29
C ARG A 411 2.59 19.41 -11.29
N GLU A 412 1.98 19.61 -10.11
CA GLU A 412 1.80 18.53 -9.12
C GLU A 412 0.91 17.40 -9.66
N VAL A 413 -0.08 17.70 -10.51
CA VAL A 413 -0.90 16.68 -11.20
C VAL A 413 -0.04 15.89 -12.18
N GLU A 414 0.78 16.57 -13.00
CA GLU A 414 1.72 15.89 -13.92
C GLU A 414 2.70 14.99 -13.15
N TYR A 415 3.20 15.46 -12.01
CA TYR A 415 4.08 14.67 -11.15
C TYR A 415 3.36 13.45 -10.54
N ALA A 416 2.10 13.59 -10.15
CA ALA A 416 1.30 12.49 -9.64
C ALA A 416 1.14 11.38 -10.69
N TYR A 417 0.82 11.73 -11.94
CA TYR A 417 0.69 10.75 -13.02
C TYR A 417 2.02 10.11 -13.38
N SER A 418 3.08 10.91 -13.55
CA SER A 418 4.42 10.38 -13.80
C SER A 418 4.92 9.47 -12.67
N TRP A 419 4.63 9.83 -11.42
CA TRP A 419 4.93 8.97 -10.28
C TRP A 419 4.18 7.65 -10.34
N TYR A 420 2.89 7.67 -10.71
CA TYR A 420 2.08 6.47 -10.83
C TYR A 420 2.68 5.49 -11.83
N ASP A 421 2.99 5.95 -13.04
CA ASP A 421 3.58 5.12 -14.08
C ASP A 421 4.92 4.53 -13.64
N ASN A 422 5.76 5.36 -13.01
CA ASN A 422 7.07 4.93 -12.53
C ASN A 422 6.97 3.93 -11.37
N ILE A 423 6.11 4.14 -10.38
CA ILE A 423 6.01 3.25 -9.23
C ILE A 423 5.38 1.91 -9.61
N VAL A 424 4.39 1.90 -10.49
CA VAL A 424 3.79 0.66 -11.00
C VAL A 424 4.83 -0.14 -11.78
N SER A 425 5.59 0.50 -12.66
CA SER A 425 6.69 -0.16 -13.37
C SER A 425 7.79 -0.66 -12.42
N ASP A 426 8.16 0.11 -11.41
CA ASP A 426 9.16 -0.31 -10.42
C ASP A 426 8.70 -1.52 -9.59
N ILE A 427 7.41 -1.64 -9.31
CA ILE A 427 6.85 -2.71 -8.50
C ILE A 427 6.61 -3.98 -9.32
N PHE A 428 5.90 -3.86 -10.45
CA PHE A 428 5.27 -5.01 -11.13
C PHE A 428 5.95 -5.44 -12.44
N ASN A 429 6.82 -4.62 -13.03
CA ASN A 429 7.46 -4.91 -14.33
C ASN A 429 8.94 -5.26 -14.22
#